data_293176d0f8381f30b2f7aeb2f27d4a8a
#
_entry.id   293176d0f8381f30b2f7aeb2f27d4a8a
#
_cell.length_a   1.000
_cell.length_b   1.000
_cell.length_c   1.000
_cell.angle_alpha   90.00
_cell.angle_beta   90.00
_cell.angle_gamma   90.00
#
_symmetry.space_group_name_H-M   'P 1'
#
loop_
_entity.id
_entity.type
_entity.pdbx_description
1 polymer ?
#
loop_
_entity_poly.entity_id
_entity_poly.type
_entity_poly.pdbx_seq_one_letter_code
_entity_poly.pdbx_strand_id
1 'polypeptide(L)'
;DDRVQKKAYKKLLEVLREQAKQEEPVDMILSNYVYDKQGVEHKKVMSYRKVLPKEEVFTWDEVGRFKLGQYILMHSIMYRTKLLKECGLELPKHTFYVDNIFAFYPFPYVKTMYYVDVNFYWYFIGRDDQSVNEKVMISRIDQQIRVNKIMIDRFVESRIKEKKLRRYMLNYLTIITAISSIMCIRSNDPELFEKKKELWAYLKDADKKLYRTIRYGILGWGLNLPGKVGRGLASKVYE
;
A
#
# COMPACT_ATOMS: atom_id res chain seq x y z
N ASP A 1 12.60 -11.86 13.88
CA ASP A 1 12.62 -12.33 12.52
C ASP A 1 12.91 -11.21 11.52
N ASP A 2 12.17 -10.08 11.58
CA ASP A 2 12.49 -8.91 10.75
C ASP A 2 13.79 -8.25 11.23
N ARG A 3 14.55 -7.68 10.29
CA ARG A 3 15.83 -7.07 10.60
C ARG A 3 16.15 -5.86 9.72
N VAL A 4 17.07 -5.04 10.16
CA VAL A 4 17.61 -3.93 9.36
C VAL A 4 19.07 -4.18 9.02
N GLN A 5 19.49 -3.79 7.82
CA GLN A 5 20.88 -3.91 7.41
C GLN A 5 21.72 -2.80 8.03
N LYS A 6 22.79 -3.15 8.75
CA LYS A 6 23.64 -2.23 9.51
C LYS A 6 24.25 -1.10 8.65
N LYS A 7 24.72 -1.40 7.43
CA LYS A 7 25.28 -0.38 6.54
C LYS A 7 24.21 0.61 6.04
N ALA A 8 23.03 0.07 5.66
CA ALA A 8 21.90 0.90 5.22
C ALA A 8 21.38 1.77 6.37
N TYR A 9 21.33 1.24 7.60
CA TYR A 9 20.96 1.99 8.78
C TYR A 9 21.88 3.18 9.05
N LYS A 10 23.22 2.99 8.96
CA LYS A 10 24.18 4.09 9.09
C LYS A 10 23.94 5.19 8.05
N LYS A 11 23.78 4.81 6.76
CA LYS A 11 23.51 5.78 5.70
C LYS A 11 22.20 6.54 5.94
N LEU A 12 21.15 5.87 6.35
CA LEU A 12 19.88 6.52 6.68
C LEU A 12 20.01 7.49 7.88
N LEU A 13 20.78 7.12 8.92
CA LEU A 13 21.04 8.02 10.04
C LEU A 13 21.81 9.28 9.61
N GLU A 14 22.76 9.16 8.68
CA GLU A 14 23.47 10.31 8.11
C GLU A 14 22.49 11.25 7.41
N VAL A 15 21.64 10.72 6.50
CA VAL A 15 20.59 11.50 5.82
C VAL A 15 19.62 12.15 6.82
N LEU A 16 19.16 11.40 7.83
CA LEU A 16 18.26 11.95 8.87
C LEU A 16 18.91 13.09 9.64
N ARG A 17 20.22 12.98 9.97
CA ARG A 17 20.95 14.04 10.66
C ARG A 17 21.13 15.28 9.79
N GLU A 18 21.37 15.10 8.49
CA GLU A 18 21.46 16.20 7.53
C GLU A 18 20.11 16.90 7.35
N GLN A 19 19.04 16.13 7.22
CA GLN A 19 17.68 16.67 7.12
C GLN A 19 17.26 17.41 8.41
N ALA A 20 17.63 16.89 9.58
CA ALA A 20 17.33 17.55 10.86
C ALA A 20 18.02 18.91 11.04
N LYS A 21 19.07 19.23 10.27
CA LYS A 21 19.76 20.54 10.28
C LYS A 21 19.11 21.55 9.31
N GLN A 22 18.26 21.09 8.42
CA GLN A 22 17.56 21.97 7.47
C GLN A 22 16.48 22.78 8.18
N GLU A 23 16.26 23.99 7.73
CA GLU A 23 15.16 24.84 8.20
C GLU A 23 13.80 24.15 7.93
N GLU A 24 13.67 23.52 6.74
CA GLU A 24 12.51 22.73 6.36
C GLU A 24 12.94 21.30 6.01
N PRO A 25 12.96 20.38 7.01
CA PRO A 25 13.23 18.97 6.74
C PRO A 25 12.15 18.34 5.86
N VAL A 26 12.55 17.36 5.01
CA VAL A 26 11.59 16.64 4.16
C VAL A 26 10.49 15.96 4.97
N ASP A 27 9.31 15.84 4.37
CA ASP A 27 8.14 15.22 4.99
C ASP A 27 8.25 13.70 5.08
N MET A 28 8.94 13.09 4.08
CA MET A 28 9.05 11.64 3.98
C MET A 28 10.41 11.22 3.40
N ILE A 29 11.07 10.29 4.08
CA ILE A 29 12.25 9.61 3.55
C ILE A 29 11.86 8.19 3.16
N LEU A 30 12.35 7.74 2.00
CA LEU A 30 12.06 6.43 1.43
C LEU A 30 13.35 5.60 1.29
N SER A 31 13.22 4.29 1.48
CA SER A 31 14.29 3.32 1.21
C SER A 31 13.72 2.05 0.57
N ASN A 32 14.59 1.17 0.08
CA ASN A 32 14.18 -0.15 -0.36
C ASN A 32 13.91 -1.08 0.83
N TYR A 33 13.11 -2.11 0.59
CA TYR A 33 13.03 -3.26 1.49
C TYR A 33 13.22 -4.57 0.72
N VAL A 34 13.45 -5.65 1.45
CA VAL A 34 13.75 -6.97 0.90
C VAL A 34 12.78 -7.98 1.48
N TYR A 35 12.13 -8.75 0.64
CA TYR A 35 11.44 -9.96 1.07
C TYR A 35 12.47 -11.05 1.40
N ASP A 36 12.65 -11.31 2.70
CA ASP A 36 13.54 -12.35 3.21
C ASP A 36 12.77 -13.67 3.38
N LYS A 37 12.44 -14.31 2.25
CA LYS A 37 11.66 -15.54 2.26
C LYS A 37 12.51 -16.70 2.78
N GLN A 38 11.99 -17.44 3.77
CA GLN A 38 12.65 -18.61 4.32
C GLN A 38 12.91 -19.66 3.24
N GLY A 39 14.11 -20.27 3.27
CA GLY A 39 14.49 -21.35 2.32
C GLY A 39 14.76 -20.89 0.89
N VAL A 40 14.70 -19.59 0.58
CA VAL A 40 14.99 -19.04 -0.75
C VAL A 40 16.32 -18.30 -0.71
N GLU A 41 17.27 -18.70 -1.56
CA GLU A 41 18.60 -18.10 -1.64
C GLU A 41 18.55 -16.67 -2.21
N HIS A 42 17.89 -16.49 -3.35
CA HIS A 42 17.75 -15.20 -4.01
C HIS A 42 16.58 -14.38 -3.44
N LYS A 43 16.90 -13.36 -2.64
CA LYS A 43 15.91 -12.51 -2.00
C LYS A 43 15.34 -11.47 -2.98
N LYS A 44 14.04 -11.21 -2.91
CA LYS A 44 13.37 -10.22 -3.76
C LYS A 44 13.51 -8.82 -3.18
N VAL A 45 14.25 -7.96 -3.86
CA VAL A 45 14.38 -6.53 -3.49
C VAL A 45 13.24 -5.73 -4.10
N MET A 46 12.56 -4.98 -3.26
CA MET A 46 11.56 -3.98 -3.66
C MET A 46 12.24 -2.60 -3.72
N SER A 47 12.68 -2.23 -4.92
CA SER A 47 13.41 -1.00 -5.17
C SER A 47 12.57 0.00 -5.96
N TYR A 48 12.71 1.28 -5.62
CA TYR A 48 12.00 2.39 -6.26
C TYR A 48 12.86 3.21 -7.21
N ARG A 49 14.12 2.81 -7.46
CA ARG A 49 15.11 3.54 -8.29
C ARG A 49 14.64 3.88 -9.72
N LYS A 50 13.62 3.18 -10.23
CA LYS A 50 13.05 3.42 -11.57
C LYS A 50 11.92 4.43 -11.59
N VAL A 51 11.42 4.81 -10.41
CA VAL A 51 10.22 5.65 -10.26
C VAL A 51 10.42 6.83 -9.32
N LEU A 52 11.50 6.86 -8.53
CA LEU A 52 11.83 7.94 -7.62
C LEU A 52 13.22 8.52 -7.94
N PRO A 53 13.39 9.86 -7.91
CA PRO A 53 14.69 10.52 -7.88
C PRO A 53 15.52 10.04 -6.70
N LYS A 54 16.86 9.93 -6.87
CA LYS A 54 17.75 9.36 -5.86
C LYS A 54 18.63 10.41 -5.24
N GLU A 55 18.78 10.34 -3.89
CA GLU A 55 19.75 11.15 -3.14
C GLU A 55 19.54 12.67 -3.31
N GLU A 56 18.33 13.09 -3.61
CA GLU A 56 17.91 14.49 -3.76
C GLU A 56 16.49 14.69 -3.20
N VAL A 57 16.16 15.94 -2.91
CA VAL A 57 14.79 16.33 -2.51
C VAL A 57 13.94 16.43 -3.76
N PHE A 58 12.75 15.82 -3.72
CA PHE A 58 11.79 15.83 -4.81
C PHE A 58 10.37 15.93 -4.29
N THR A 59 9.43 16.23 -5.18
CA THR A 59 8.00 16.34 -4.94
C THR A 59 7.23 15.24 -5.70
N TRP A 60 5.92 15.20 -5.58
CA TRP A 60 5.10 14.28 -6.38
C TRP A 60 5.21 14.51 -7.90
N ASP A 61 5.60 15.69 -8.32
CA ASP A 61 5.74 16.01 -9.75
C ASP A 61 6.92 15.29 -10.43
N GLU A 62 7.91 14.86 -9.65
CA GLU A 62 9.05 14.10 -10.16
C GLU A 62 8.85 12.59 -10.05
N VAL A 63 7.81 12.14 -9.34
CA VAL A 63 7.52 10.71 -9.19
C VAL A 63 7.13 10.08 -10.53
N GLY A 64 7.80 8.99 -10.89
CA GLY A 64 7.52 8.21 -12.07
C GLY A 64 6.24 7.36 -11.98
N ARG A 65 5.97 6.56 -13.02
CA ARG A 65 4.79 5.69 -13.05
C ARG A 65 5.10 4.34 -12.40
N PHE A 66 4.43 4.06 -11.29
CA PHE A 66 4.44 2.73 -10.68
C PHE A 66 3.74 1.72 -11.59
N LYS A 67 4.30 0.51 -11.67
CA LYS A 67 3.65 -0.60 -12.37
C LYS A 67 2.43 -1.07 -11.60
N LEU A 68 1.52 -1.76 -12.29
CA LEU A 68 0.40 -2.44 -11.65
C LEU A 68 0.93 -3.45 -10.60
N GLY A 69 0.39 -3.40 -9.39
CA GLY A 69 0.87 -4.23 -8.27
C GLY A 69 2.10 -3.71 -7.54
N GLN A 70 2.71 -2.60 -8.00
CA GLN A 70 3.82 -1.95 -7.29
C GLN A 70 3.31 -0.72 -6.52
N TYR A 71 3.62 -0.65 -5.24
CA TYR A 71 3.31 0.47 -4.35
C TYR A 71 4.32 0.53 -3.19
N ILE A 72 4.32 1.64 -2.48
CA ILE A 72 5.22 1.90 -1.35
C ILE A 72 4.58 1.33 -0.09
N LEU A 73 5.23 0.36 0.54
CA LEU A 73 4.80 -0.22 1.80
C LEU A 73 5.44 0.50 2.99
N MET A 74 4.87 0.35 4.19
CA MET A 74 5.39 0.93 5.43
C MET A 74 6.86 0.62 5.69
N HIS A 75 7.33 -0.55 5.25
CA HIS A 75 8.72 -1.02 5.37
C HIS A 75 9.75 -0.09 4.73
N SER A 76 9.29 0.76 3.81
CA SER A 76 10.11 1.71 3.06
C SER A 76 10.00 3.14 3.55
N ILE A 77 9.08 3.44 4.48
CA ILE A 77 8.65 4.80 4.77
C ILE A 77 9.16 5.25 6.14
N MET A 78 9.73 6.45 6.18
CA MET A 78 10.00 7.20 7.39
C MET A 78 9.35 8.57 7.26
N TYR A 79 8.27 8.81 7.99
CA TYR A 79 7.60 10.10 8.02
C TYR A 79 8.18 11.03 9.08
N ARG A 80 8.20 12.32 8.79
CA ARG A 80 8.41 13.34 9.82
C ARG A 80 7.25 13.27 10.82
N THR A 81 7.57 13.12 12.10
CA THR A 81 6.55 12.93 13.16
C THR A 81 5.56 14.10 13.23
N LYS A 82 6.01 15.34 12.95
CA LYS A 82 5.16 16.52 12.89
C LYS A 82 4.05 16.35 11.84
N LEU A 83 4.38 15.86 10.65
CA LEU A 83 3.41 15.60 9.57
C LEU A 83 2.35 14.57 10.00
N LEU A 84 2.74 13.48 10.69
CA LEU A 84 1.78 12.48 11.17
C LEU A 84 0.79 13.06 12.19
N LYS A 85 1.25 13.96 13.06
CA LYS A 85 0.38 14.68 14.01
C LYS A 85 -0.56 15.66 13.29
N GLU A 86 -0.03 16.43 12.34
CA GLU A 86 -0.79 17.42 11.57
C GLU A 86 -1.82 16.81 10.65
N CYS A 87 -1.55 15.66 10.05
CA CYS A 87 -2.54 14.97 9.20
C CYS A 87 -3.65 14.26 9.99
N GLY A 88 -3.55 14.19 11.31
CA GLY A 88 -4.55 13.53 12.15
C GLY A 88 -4.62 12.02 11.93
N LEU A 89 -3.47 11.37 11.67
CA LEU A 89 -3.42 9.92 11.47
C LEU A 89 -3.82 9.19 12.75
N GLU A 90 -4.91 8.44 12.67
CA GLU A 90 -5.33 7.50 13.70
C GLU A 90 -5.43 6.09 13.12
N LEU A 91 -4.82 5.15 13.82
CA LEU A 91 -4.88 3.74 13.43
C LEU A 91 -5.93 3.01 14.26
N PRO A 92 -6.84 2.25 13.64
CA PRO A 92 -7.84 1.47 14.36
C PRO A 92 -7.18 0.46 15.32
N LYS A 93 -7.61 0.45 16.58
CA LYS A 93 -7.13 -0.53 17.57
C LYS A 93 -7.57 -1.95 17.19
N HIS A 94 -6.74 -2.93 17.54
CA HIS A 94 -7.00 -4.37 17.34
C HIS A 94 -7.36 -4.71 15.89
N THR A 95 -6.72 -4.05 14.91
CA THR A 95 -7.00 -4.22 13.49
C THR A 95 -5.70 -4.57 12.76
N PHE A 96 -5.70 -5.67 12.02
CA PHE A 96 -4.61 -6.01 11.11
C PHE A 96 -4.65 -5.15 9.85
N TYR A 97 -3.55 -5.11 9.10
CA TYR A 97 -3.41 -4.38 7.81
C TYR A 97 -3.46 -2.85 7.93
N VAL A 98 -3.36 -2.31 9.16
CA VAL A 98 -3.29 -0.85 9.42
C VAL A 98 -2.02 -0.21 8.86
N ASP A 99 -1.01 -1.00 8.52
CA ASP A 99 0.18 -0.61 7.77
C ASP A 99 -0.17 0.06 6.42
N ASN A 100 -1.27 -0.36 5.78
CA ASN A 100 -1.79 0.29 4.58
C ASN A 100 -2.35 1.69 4.88
N ILE A 101 -3.01 1.88 6.03
CA ILE A 101 -3.48 3.20 6.47
C ILE A 101 -2.27 4.07 6.80
N PHE A 102 -1.30 3.56 7.56
CA PHE A 102 -0.07 4.26 7.91
C PHE A 102 0.66 4.78 6.66
N ALA A 103 0.78 3.94 5.63
CA ALA A 103 1.42 4.33 4.38
C ALA A 103 0.58 5.33 3.57
N PHE A 104 -0.73 5.10 3.45
CA PHE A 104 -1.59 5.79 2.50
C PHE A 104 -2.15 7.12 3.02
N TYR A 105 -2.54 7.16 4.29
CA TYR A 105 -3.29 8.28 4.87
C TYR A 105 -2.53 9.61 4.84
N PRO A 106 -1.20 9.66 5.12
CA PRO A 106 -0.45 10.91 5.12
C PRO A 106 -0.10 11.46 3.74
N PHE A 107 -0.16 10.67 2.65
CA PHE A 107 0.32 11.08 1.32
C PHE A 107 -0.19 12.44 0.83
N PRO A 108 -1.48 12.84 1.04
CA PRO A 108 -1.94 14.16 0.64
C PRO A 108 -1.26 15.34 1.36
N TYR A 109 -0.59 15.11 2.47
CA TYR A 109 0.15 16.12 3.24
C TYR A 109 1.64 16.14 2.91
N VAL A 110 2.16 15.08 2.28
CA VAL A 110 3.56 14.99 1.89
C VAL A 110 3.83 15.92 0.70
N LYS A 111 4.65 16.94 0.92
CA LYS A 111 5.09 17.90 -0.10
C LYS A 111 6.47 17.53 -0.64
N THR A 112 7.39 17.20 0.24
CA THR A 112 8.79 16.93 -0.08
C THR A 112 9.21 15.54 0.38
N MET A 113 10.01 14.89 -0.45
CA MET A 113 10.48 13.53 -0.24
C MET A 113 11.97 13.41 -0.51
N TYR A 114 12.59 12.38 0.06
CA TYR A 114 13.98 12.01 -0.22
C TYR A 114 14.09 10.49 -0.33
N TYR A 115 14.69 9.97 -1.39
CA TYR A 115 14.84 8.53 -1.57
C TYR A 115 16.31 8.12 -1.45
N VAL A 116 16.59 7.24 -0.49
CA VAL A 116 17.89 6.62 -0.27
C VAL A 116 17.87 5.21 -0.87
N ASP A 117 18.65 4.99 -1.93
CA ASP A 117 18.67 3.71 -2.66
C ASP A 117 19.49 2.65 -1.90
N VAL A 118 19.01 2.26 -0.71
CA VAL A 118 19.61 1.22 0.13
C VAL A 118 18.57 0.18 0.54
N ASN A 119 18.98 -1.08 0.64
CA ASN A 119 18.14 -2.18 1.10
C ASN A 119 18.10 -2.18 2.63
N PHE A 120 17.24 -1.36 3.21
CA PHE A 120 17.22 -1.08 4.64
C PHE A 120 16.53 -2.18 5.43
N TYR A 121 15.25 -2.40 5.16
CA TYR A 121 14.39 -3.31 5.92
C TYR A 121 14.35 -4.69 5.26
N TRP A 122 14.53 -5.73 6.05
CA TRP A 122 14.45 -7.12 5.61
C TRP A 122 13.24 -7.76 6.28
N TYR A 123 12.17 -7.86 5.48
CA TYR A 123 10.89 -8.41 5.91
C TYR A 123 10.91 -9.93 5.78
N PHE A 124 10.94 -10.60 6.92
CA PHE A 124 10.94 -12.07 6.97
C PHE A 124 9.56 -12.61 6.61
N ILE A 125 9.47 -13.47 5.59
CA ILE A 125 8.23 -14.09 5.13
C ILE A 125 8.40 -15.60 4.94
N GLY A 126 7.25 -16.34 5.03
CA GLY A 126 7.21 -17.78 4.78
C GLY A 126 6.76 -18.62 5.96
N ARG A 127 6.33 -18.01 7.08
CA ARG A 127 5.68 -18.74 8.18
C ARG A 127 4.16 -18.83 7.92
N ASP A 128 3.56 -19.93 8.35
CA ASP A 128 2.13 -20.21 8.16
C ASP A 128 1.22 -19.29 8.99
N ASP A 129 1.71 -18.74 10.09
CA ASP A 129 0.98 -17.86 11.01
C ASP A 129 1.03 -16.37 10.63
N GLN A 130 1.74 -16.02 9.55
CA GLN A 130 1.88 -14.63 9.12
C GLN A 130 0.57 -14.04 8.61
N SER A 131 0.39 -12.73 8.89
CA SER A 131 -0.79 -11.96 8.47
C SER A 131 -1.01 -11.93 6.95
N VAL A 132 0.03 -12.16 6.16
CA VAL A 132 -0.01 -12.24 4.69
C VAL A 132 -0.30 -13.65 4.17
N ASN A 133 -0.42 -14.67 5.04
CA ASN A 133 -0.89 -15.99 4.64
C ASN A 133 -2.35 -15.93 4.21
N GLU A 134 -2.71 -16.56 3.09
CA GLU A 134 -4.05 -16.49 2.50
C GLU A 134 -5.16 -16.93 3.47
N LYS A 135 -4.97 -18.05 4.19
CA LYS A 135 -5.94 -18.54 5.17
C LYS A 135 -6.15 -17.53 6.30
N VAL A 136 -5.07 -16.93 6.78
CA VAL A 136 -5.10 -15.88 7.80
C VAL A 136 -5.80 -14.63 7.28
N MET A 137 -5.53 -14.22 6.02
CA MET A 137 -6.20 -13.08 5.39
C MET A 137 -7.70 -13.30 5.24
N ILE A 138 -8.13 -14.47 4.82
CA ILE A 138 -9.55 -14.83 4.70
C ILE A 138 -10.22 -14.79 6.09
N SER A 139 -9.61 -15.36 7.13
CA SER A 139 -10.16 -15.34 8.48
C SER A 139 -10.28 -13.94 9.09
N ARG A 140 -9.54 -12.97 8.57
CA ARG A 140 -9.52 -11.56 9.02
C ARG A 140 -10.06 -10.59 7.98
N ILE A 141 -10.89 -11.09 7.06
CA ILE A 141 -11.36 -10.29 5.92
C ILE A 141 -12.14 -9.04 6.34
N ASP A 142 -12.86 -9.08 7.45
CA ASP A 142 -13.59 -7.91 7.98
C ASP A 142 -12.65 -6.75 8.33
N GLN A 143 -11.47 -7.08 8.86
CA GLN A 143 -10.44 -6.07 9.16
C GLN A 143 -9.83 -5.51 7.88
N GLN A 144 -9.55 -6.35 6.89
CA GLN A 144 -9.08 -5.93 5.57
C GLN A 144 -10.09 -5.01 4.87
N ILE A 145 -11.39 -5.35 4.91
CA ILE A 145 -12.47 -4.53 4.35
C ILE A 145 -12.58 -3.20 5.12
N ARG A 146 -12.46 -3.22 6.45
CA ARG A 146 -12.46 -2.00 7.28
C ARG A 146 -11.32 -1.06 6.86
N VAL A 147 -10.12 -1.57 6.73
CA VAL A 147 -8.96 -0.79 6.26
C VAL A 147 -9.20 -0.23 4.87
N ASN A 148 -9.74 -1.04 3.95
CA ASN A 148 -10.03 -0.60 2.59
C ASN A 148 -11.08 0.53 2.56
N LYS A 149 -12.14 0.47 3.39
CA LYS A 149 -13.14 1.55 3.51
C LYS A 149 -12.49 2.84 3.99
N ILE A 150 -11.65 2.81 5.02
CA ILE A 150 -10.89 3.98 5.52
C ILE A 150 -10.04 4.59 4.40
N MET A 151 -9.39 3.76 3.57
CA MET A 151 -8.60 4.26 2.45
C MET A 151 -9.47 4.88 1.35
N ILE A 152 -10.69 4.35 1.10
CA ILE A 152 -11.67 4.94 0.16
C ILE A 152 -12.07 6.32 0.65
N ASP A 153 -12.49 6.44 1.92
CA ASP A 153 -12.91 7.69 2.52
C ASP A 153 -11.80 8.72 2.45
N ARG A 154 -10.58 8.35 2.83
CA ARG A 154 -9.41 9.22 2.77
C ARG A 154 -9.12 9.73 1.35
N PHE A 155 -9.23 8.86 0.34
CA PHE A 155 -9.03 9.25 -1.06
C PHE A 155 -10.07 10.27 -1.52
N VAL A 156 -11.32 10.08 -1.15
CA VAL A 156 -12.44 10.98 -1.52
C VAL A 156 -12.32 12.31 -0.80
N GLU A 157 -12.11 12.31 0.51
CA GLU A 157 -12.04 13.50 1.37
C GLU A 157 -10.86 14.41 1.04
N SER A 158 -9.72 13.83 0.70
CA SER A 158 -8.48 14.57 0.42
C SER A 158 -8.55 15.45 -0.84
N ARG A 159 -9.50 15.23 -1.73
CA ARG A 159 -9.72 16.02 -2.96
C ARG A 159 -8.43 16.36 -3.71
N ILE A 160 -7.56 15.37 -3.87
CA ILE A 160 -6.20 15.50 -4.40
C ILE A 160 -6.19 16.16 -5.77
N LYS A 161 -5.49 17.31 -5.87
CA LYS A 161 -5.34 18.08 -7.11
C LYS A 161 -4.12 17.65 -7.93
N GLU A 162 -3.02 17.28 -7.26
CA GLU A 162 -1.78 16.83 -7.90
C GLU A 162 -2.03 15.55 -8.70
N LYS A 163 -1.86 15.64 -10.01
CA LYS A 163 -2.20 14.55 -10.94
C LYS A 163 -1.41 13.26 -10.68
N LYS A 164 -0.10 13.38 -10.36
CA LYS A 164 0.75 12.21 -10.13
C LYS A 164 0.48 11.55 -8.79
N LEU A 165 0.29 12.31 -7.72
CA LEU A 165 -0.14 11.81 -6.43
C LEU A 165 -1.50 11.10 -6.54
N ARG A 166 -2.49 11.76 -7.15
CA ARG A 166 -3.82 11.18 -7.34
C ARG A 166 -3.75 9.86 -8.11
N ARG A 167 -2.96 9.78 -9.18
CA ARG A 167 -2.75 8.54 -9.95
C ARG A 167 -2.09 7.46 -9.10
N TYR A 168 -1.08 7.80 -8.32
CA TYR A 168 -0.39 6.88 -7.44
C TYR A 168 -1.34 6.32 -6.36
N MET A 169 -2.06 7.18 -5.65
CA MET A 169 -3.02 6.77 -4.62
C MET A 169 -4.18 5.97 -5.20
N LEU A 170 -4.65 6.30 -6.41
CA LEU A 170 -5.66 5.51 -7.13
C LEU A 170 -5.16 4.09 -7.43
N ASN A 171 -3.90 3.96 -7.90
CA ASN A 171 -3.29 2.65 -8.14
C ASN A 171 -3.22 1.83 -6.84
N TYR A 172 -2.75 2.42 -5.76
CA TYR A 172 -2.66 1.76 -4.45
C TYR A 172 -4.05 1.30 -3.96
N LEU A 173 -5.03 2.20 -3.96
CA LEU A 173 -6.40 1.88 -3.56
C LEU A 173 -7.00 0.76 -4.42
N THR A 174 -6.75 0.77 -5.73
CA THR A 174 -7.17 -0.28 -6.66
C THR A 174 -6.59 -1.64 -6.26
N ILE A 175 -5.29 -1.69 -5.89
CA ILE A 175 -4.62 -2.92 -5.46
C ILE A 175 -5.26 -3.45 -4.16
N ILE A 176 -5.47 -2.59 -3.17
CA ILE A 176 -6.06 -3.02 -1.88
C ILE A 176 -7.51 -3.48 -2.07
N THR A 177 -8.28 -2.80 -2.92
CA THR A 177 -9.65 -3.24 -3.27
C THR A 177 -9.64 -4.58 -4.01
N ALA A 178 -8.63 -4.80 -4.86
CA ALA A 178 -8.45 -6.08 -5.53
C ALA A 178 -8.08 -7.20 -4.54
N ILE A 179 -7.16 -6.96 -3.61
CA ILE A 179 -6.78 -7.92 -2.55
C ILE A 179 -8.00 -8.28 -1.70
N SER A 180 -8.76 -7.29 -1.22
CA SER A 180 -9.98 -7.52 -0.44
C SER A 180 -10.98 -8.38 -1.22
N SER A 181 -11.16 -8.09 -2.51
CA SER A 181 -12.11 -8.81 -3.38
C SER A 181 -11.67 -10.23 -3.67
N ILE A 182 -10.38 -10.47 -3.96
CA ILE A 182 -9.89 -11.81 -4.29
C ILE A 182 -9.90 -12.74 -3.08
N MET A 183 -9.62 -12.24 -1.88
CA MET A 183 -9.74 -13.04 -0.65
C MET A 183 -11.18 -13.51 -0.42
N CYS A 184 -12.17 -12.64 -0.64
CA CYS A 184 -13.57 -13.02 -0.62
C CYS A 184 -13.93 -14.08 -1.67
N ILE A 185 -13.34 -14.01 -2.88
CA ILE A 185 -13.58 -14.98 -3.95
C ILE A 185 -12.96 -16.33 -3.61
N ARG A 186 -11.72 -16.36 -3.11
CA ARG A 186 -10.97 -17.59 -2.82
C ARG A 186 -11.48 -18.34 -1.59
N SER A 187 -12.18 -17.66 -0.69
CA SER A 187 -12.83 -18.32 0.46
C SER A 187 -13.88 -19.37 0.04
N ASN A 188 -14.48 -19.22 -1.14
CA ASN A 188 -15.64 -19.98 -1.61
C ASN A 188 -16.84 -19.93 -0.66
N ASP A 189 -16.88 -18.93 0.23
CA ASP A 189 -17.94 -18.72 1.21
C ASP A 189 -18.98 -17.73 0.66
N PRO A 190 -20.28 -18.11 0.58
CA PRO A 190 -21.34 -17.21 0.13
C PRO A 190 -21.45 -15.93 0.96
N GLU A 191 -21.20 -15.98 2.27
CA GLU A 191 -21.23 -14.78 3.14
C GLU A 191 -20.14 -13.79 2.72
N LEU A 192 -18.93 -14.28 2.43
CA LEU A 192 -17.84 -13.43 2.00
C LEU A 192 -18.05 -12.87 0.58
N PHE A 193 -18.82 -13.55 -0.28
CA PHE A 193 -19.26 -12.98 -1.55
C PHE A 193 -20.17 -11.77 -1.37
N GLU A 194 -21.08 -11.80 -0.37
CA GLU A 194 -21.91 -10.65 -0.03
C GLU A 194 -21.05 -9.48 0.52
N LYS A 195 -20.14 -9.76 1.44
CA LYS A 195 -19.18 -8.73 1.94
C LYS A 195 -18.40 -8.06 0.81
N LYS A 196 -17.99 -8.82 -0.21
CA LYS A 196 -17.40 -8.24 -1.42
C LYS A 196 -18.37 -7.29 -2.12
N LYS A 197 -19.64 -7.68 -2.32
CA LYS A 197 -20.64 -6.81 -2.97
C LYS A 197 -20.86 -5.54 -2.16
N GLU A 198 -20.95 -5.64 -0.83
CA GLU A 198 -21.08 -4.52 0.08
C GLU A 198 -19.87 -3.54 -0.03
N LEU A 199 -18.64 -4.05 -0.12
CA LEU A 199 -17.46 -3.22 -0.34
C LEU A 199 -17.56 -2.43 -1.66
N TRP A 200 -17.99 -3.08 -2.76
CA TRP A 200 -18.16 -2.41 -4.04
C TRP A 200 -19.33 -1.42 -4.06
N ALA A 201 -20.42 -1.70 -3.33
CA ALA A 201 -21.52 -0.76 -3.10
C ALA A 201 -21.03 0.46 -2.33
N TYR A 202 -20.29 0.24 -1.22
CA TYR A 202 -19.67 1.32 -0.44
C TYR A 202 -18.80 2.24 -1.30
N LEU A 203 -17.92 1.67 -2.11
CA LEU A 203 -17.08 2.43 -3.03
C LEU A 203 -17.91 3.27 -4.02
N LYS A 204 -19.05 2.72 -4.52
CA LYS A 204 -19.95 3.40 -5.46
C LYS A 204 -20.68 4.56 -4.78
N ASP A 205 -21.09 4.38 -3.53
CA ASP A 205 -21.81 5.39 -2.74
C ASP A 205 -20.86 6.52 -2.31
N ALA A 206 -19.62 6.20 -1.96
CA ALA A 206 -18.59 7.17 -1.63
C ALA A 206 -18.23 8.09 -2.83
N ASP A 207 -17.99 7.53 -4.00
CA ASP A 207 -17.71 8.31 -5.23
C ASP A 207 -17.99 7.47 -6.50
N LYS A 208 -19.01 7.85 -7.27
CA LYS A 208 -19.41 7.16 -8.51
C LYS A 208 -18.33 7.17 -9.59
N LYS A 209 -17.51 8.24 -9.67
CA LYS A 209 -16.43 8.35 -10.67
C LYS A 209 -15.27 7.45 -10.29
N LEU A 210 -14.87 7.46 -9.02
CA LEU A 210 -13.86 6.55 -8.46
C LEU A 210 -14.28 5.09 -8.68
N TYR A 211 -15.51 4.74 -8.32
CA TYR A 211 -16.09 3.41 -8.55
C TYR A 211 -15.95 2.99 -10.02
N ARG A 212 -16.40 3.82 -10.98
CA ARG A 212 -16.29 3.51 -12.40
C ARG A 212 -14.85 3.27 -12.83
N THR A 213 -13.93 4.11 -12.35
CA THR A 213 -12.50 4.00 -12.68
C THR A 213 -11.89 2.69 -12.19
N ILE A 214 -12.17 2.29 -10.94
CA ILE A 214 -11.66 1.05 -10.37
C ILE A 214 -12.40 -0.16 -10.93
N ARG A 215 -13.74 -0.11 -11.04
CA ARG A 215 -14.60 -1.22 -11.46
C ARG A 215 -14.34 -1.67 -12.89
N TYR A 216 -14.12 -0.73 -13.79
CA TYR A 216 -13.89 -1.00 -15.22
C TYR A 216 -12.41 -0.97 -15.60
N GLY A 217 -11.51 -0.76 -14.66
CA GLY A 217 -10.08 -1.04 -14.83
C GLY A 217 -9.78 -2.54 -14.89
N ILE A 218 -8.59 -2.91 -15.33
CA ILE A 218 -8.18 -4.30 -15.58
C ILE A 218 -8.48 -5.21 -14.38
N LEU A 219 -8.04 -4.84 -13.17
CA LEU A 219 -8.27 -5.65 -11.95
C LEU A 219 -9.76 -5.70 -11.58
N GLY A 220 -10.42 -4.53 -11.56
CA GLY A 220 -11.83 -4.44 -11.18
C GLY A 220 -12.74 -5.21 -12.12
N TRP A 221 -12.47 -5.16 -13.42
CA TRP A 221 -13.23 -5.92 -14.43
C TRP A 221 -13.10 -7.43 -14.17
N GLY A 222 -11.87 -7.94 -14.04
CA GLY A 222 -11.63 -9.37 -13.81
C GLY A 222 -12.25 -9.91 -12.52
N LEU A 223 -12.15 -9.14 -11.43
CA LEU A 223 -12.69 -9.52 -10.12
C LEU A 223 -14.23 -9.49 -10.03
N ASN A 224 -14.89 -8.88 -10.99
CA ASN A 224 -16.35 -8.75 -11.01
C ASN A 224 -17.00 -9.45 -12.23
N LEU A 225 -16.32 -10.40 -12.83
CA LEU A 225 -16.89 -11.31 -13.79
C LEU A 225 -18.01 -12.15 -13.15
N PRO A 226 -19.16 -12.35 -13.82
CA PRO A 226 -20.29 -13.05 -13.24
C PRO A 226 -20.06 -14.56 -13.15
N GLY A 227 -20.78 -15.20 -12.21
CA GLY A 227 -20.89 -16.64 -12.09
C GLY A 227 -19.63 -17.35 -11.54
N LYS A 228 -19.70 -18.68 -11.49
CA LYS A 228 -18.62 -19.55 -11.01
C LYS A 228 -17.37 -19.48 -11.90
N VAL A 229 -17.59 -19.41 -13.21
CA VAL A 229 -16.51 -19.34 -14.23
C VAL A 229 -15.70 -18.04 -14.04
N GLY A 230 -16.36 -16.90 -13.86
CA GLY A 230 -15.67 -15.63 -13.61
C GLY A 230 -14.84 -15.64 -12.34
N ARG A 231 -15.36 -16.22 -11.26
CA ARG A 231 -14.59 -16.37 -9.99
C ARG A 231 -13.40 -17.31 -10.17
N GLY A 232 -13.56 -18.42 -10.88
CA GLY A 232 -12.45 -19.33 -11.19
C GLY A 232 -11.34 -18.67 -12.00
N LEU A 233 -11.70 -17.84 -12.99
CA LEU A 233 -10.73 -17.08 -13.77
C LEU A 233 -9.98 -16.06 -12.91
N ALA A 234 -10.70 -15.31 -12.06
CA ALA A 234 -10.08 -14.36 -11.13
C ALA A 234 -9.07 -15.03 -10.19
N SER A 235 -9.39 -16.21 -9.65
CA SER A 235 -8.49 -16.99 -8.79
C SER A 235 -7.22 -17.43 -9.53
N LYS A 236 -7.35 -17.94 -10.76
CA LYS A 236 -6.19 -18.39 -11.58
C LYS A 236 -5.24 -17.24 -11.95
N VAL A 237 -5.76 -16.04 -12.15
CA VAL A 237 -4.92 -14.86 -12.47
C VAL A 237 -4.18 -14.36 -11.24
N TYR A 238 -4.68 -14.64 -10.05
CA TYR A 238 -4.03 -14.27 -8.79
C TYR A 238 -2.86 -15.20 -8.43
N GLU A 239 -2.92 -16.49 -8.78
CA GLU A 239 -1.87 -17.49 -8.58
C GLU A 239 -0.62 -17.18 -9.44
#